data_c4f2264b96ba32eafa786f4899543ae0
#
_entry.id   c4f2264b96ba32eafa786f4899543ae0
#
_cell.length_a   1.000
_cell.length_b   1.000
_cell.length_c   1.000
_cell.angle_alpha   90.00
_cell.angle_beta   90.00
_cell.angle_gamma   90.00
#
_symmetry.space_group_name_H-M   'P 1'
#
loop_
_entity.id
_entity.type
_entity.pdbx_description
1 polymer ?
#
loop_
_entity_poly.entity_id
_entity_poly.type
_entity_poly.pdbx_seq_one_letter_code
_entity_poly.pdbx_strand_id
1 'polypeptide(L)'
;MSEYNPYTRGRHSVGTRQFNWTDTERNHSLPVDVWYPATKAYEGKDLDPATQDRYEIVPGMGESVQQAIKDAEAEPGQRALVVFSHGFGGERRQSTFLCCHLASHGYVVAAMDHVGNTAVDMLSGEGAAGDPEVIERFIQSRPCDASFVIDQMLAGQSGLEIIPDQIGMSGHSFGGWTTLKTLETDERIKAALPLAPAGGFTEIDADSVMAKALNFTWKREVPVLYIVAELDSILPLKGMQDMFNRNPDPKTTVVLLNADHFHFNDAIEQTHDGYKLILGMLAEGMDEDTRHSTETMMAG
;
A
#
# COMPACT_ATOMS: atom_id res chain seq x y z
N MET A 1 16.02 27.60 10.38
CA MET A 1 15.16 26.48 9.97
C MET A 1 16.01 25.60 9.11
N SER A 2 16.23 24.31 9.46
CA SER A 2 16.89 23.38 8.55
C SER A 2 16.03 23.26 7.29
N GLU A 3 16.69 23.32 6.13
CA GLU A 3 16.03 23.16 4.84
C GLU A 3 15.33 21.78 4.80
N TYR A 4 14.06 21.75 4.41
CA TYR A 4 13.32 20.51 4.29
C TYR A 4 13.96 19.64 3.19
N ASN A 5 14.40 18.43 3.56
CA ASN A 5 14.97 17.47 2.62
C ASN A 5 14.14 16.18 2.63
N PRO A 6 13.37 15.92 1.58
CA PRO A 6 12.52 14.73 1.51
C PRO A 6 13.30 13.42 1.29
N TYR A 7 14.59 13.50 0.92
CA TYR A 7 15.41 12.31 0.65
C TYR A 7 16.09 11.74 1.90
N THR A 8 16.05 12.47 3.00
CA THR A 8 16.61 12.01 4.28
C THR A 8 15.47 11.81 5.27
N ARG A 9 15.69 10.93 6.26
CA ARG A 9 14.75 10.78 7.35
C ARG A 9 14.39 12.13 7.96
N GLY A 10 13.12 12.32 8.28
CA GLY A 10 12.61 13.50 8.97
C GLY A 10 13.13 13.59 10.42
N ARG A 11 12.77 14.66 11.09
CA ARG A 11 13.26 15.00 12.44
C ARG A 11 12.54 14.29 13.59
N HIS A 12 11.39 13.66 13.33
CA HIS A 12 10.60 13.03 14.38
C HIS A 12 11.00 11.57 14.55
N SER A 13 11.10 11.11 15.80
CA SER A 13 11.06 9.68 16.09
C SER A 13 9.67 9.14 15.78
N VAL A 14 9.60 7.88 15.39
CA VAL A 14 8.36 7.27 14.91
C VAL A 14 7.81 6.29 15.96
N GLY A 15 6.55 6.48 16.32
CA GLY A 15 5.75 5.51 17.06
C GLY A 15 4.83 4.74 16.13
N THR A 16 4.42 3.52 16.55
CA THR A 16 3.40 2.74 15.85
C THR A 16 2.38 2.17 16.83
N ARG A 17 1.12 2.08 16.42
CA ARG A 17 0.02 1.42 17.14
C ARG A 17 -0.76 0.52 16.23
N GLN A 18 -1.31 -0.54 16.82
CA GLN A 18 -2.11 -1.53 16.13
C GLN A 18 -3.57 -1.44 16.57
N PHE A 19 -4.46 -1.54 15.62
CA PHE A 19 -5.90 -1.53 15.84
C PHE A 19 -6.55 -2.70 15.08
N ASN A 20 -7.72 -3.11 15.55
CA ASN A 20 -8.61 -3.97 14.79
C ASN A 20 -9.99 -3.30 14.81
N TRP A 21 -10.30 -2.52 13.77
CA TRP A 21 -11.56 -1.82 13.67
C TRP A 21 -12.59 -2.64 12.90
N THR A 22 -13.83 -2.62 13.36
CA THR A 22 -14.92 -3.36 12.74
C THR A 22 -15.91 -2.40 12.09
N ASP A 23 -16.05 -2.52 10.79
CA ASP A 23 -17.16 -1.93 10.04
C ASP A 23 -18.41 -2.77 10.29
N THR A 24 -19.29 -2.26 11.13
CA THR A 24 -20.50 -2.98 11.55
C THR A 24 -21.54 -3.06 10.44
N GLU A 25 -21.54 -2.14 9.49
CA GLU A 25 -22.47 -2.13 8.36
C GLU A 25 -22.13 -3.25 7.37
N ARG A 26 -20.84 -3.47 7.12
CA ARG A 26 -20.35 -4.53 6.24
C ARG A 26 -20.04 -5.84 6.97
N ASN A 27 -20.12 -5.85 8.33
CA ASN A 27 -19.66 -6.94 9.20
C ASN A 27 -18.23 -7.38 8.85
N HIS A 28 -17.33 -6.39 8.73
CA HIS A 28 -15.97 -6.56 8.25
C HIS A 28 -14.98 -5.93 9.21
N SER A 29 -14.05 -6.74 9.71
CA SER A 29 -13.00 -6.28 10.63
C SER A 29 -11.69 -6.09 9.88
N LEU A 30 -11.04 -4.95 10.12
CA LEU A 30 -9.81 -4.55 9.47
C LEU A 30 -8.70 -4.40 10.51
N PRO A 31 -7.65 -5.23 10.48
CA PRO A 31 -6.40 -4.93 11.13
C PRO A 31 -5.75 -3.69 10.52
N VAL A 32 -5.35 -2.74 11.37
CA VAL A 32 -4.77 -1.45 10.96
C VAL A 32 -3.54 -1.16 11.79
N ASP A 33 -2.45 -0.78 11.15
CA ASP A 33 -1.28 -0.20 11.80
C ASP A 33 -1.24 1.31 11.50
N VAL A 34 -0.88 2.09 12.53
CA VAL A 34 -0.78 3.56 12.41
C VAL A 34 0.59 4.00 12.87
N TRP A 35 1.32 4.71 12.01
CA TRP A 35 2.61 5.34 12.30
C TRP A 35 2.42 6.85 12.52
N TYR A 36 3.16 7.40 13.48
CA TYR A 36 3.00 8.78 13.89
C TYR A 36 4.28 9.34 14.53
N PRO A 37 4.47 10.67 14.55
CA PRO A 37 5.52 11.31 15.32
C PRO A 37 5.40 11.00 16.81
N ALA A 38 6.47 10.44 17.40
CA ALA A 38 6.57 10.20 18.84
C ALA A 38 7.23 11.38 19.56
N THR A 39 6.94 11.53 20.85
CA THR A 39 7.51 12.59 21.69
C THR A 39 9.04 12.46 21.77
N LYS A 40 9.70 13.58 22.14
CA LYS A 40 11.17 13.63 22.31
C LYS A 40 11.73 12.61 23.30
N ALA A 41 10.92 12.04 24.18
CA ALA A 41 11.34 10.96 25.09
C ALA A 41 11.82 9.70 24.35
N TYR A 42 11.47 9.60 23.06
CA TYR A 42 11.82 8.49 22.17
C TYR A 42 12.90 8.84 21.12
N GLU A 43 13.53 10.01 21.24
CA GLU A 43 14.54 10.48 20.27
C GLU A 43 15.64 9.43 20.04
N GLY A 44 15.80 9.00 18.79
CA GLY A 44 16.76 7.99 18.36
C GLY A 44 16.43 6.52 18.69
N LYS A 45 15.44 6.27 19.57
CA LYS A 45 15.10 4.90 19.97
C LYS A 45 14.44 4.09 18.85
N ASP A 46 13.77 4.72 17.93
CA ASP A 46 13.18 4.11 16.73
C ASP A 46 14.23 3.66 15.69
N LEU A 47 15.48 4.07 15.87
CA LEU A 47 16.63 3.64 15.08
C LEU A 47 17.52 2.62 15.82
N ASP A 48 17.29 2.38 17.11
CA ASP A 48 18.01 1.43 17.90
C ASP A 48 17.39 0.02 17.75
N PRO A 49 18.12 -0.98 17.21
CA PRO A 49 17.62 -2.34 17.04
C PRO A 49 17.07 -3.00 18.32
N ALA A 50 17.48 -2.51 19.50
CA ALA A 50 17.01 -3.04 20.78
C ALA A 50 15.60 -2.55 21.16
N THR A 51 15.13 -1.45 20.57
CA THR A 51 13.85 -0.81 20.89
C THR A 51 12.87 -0.72 19.70
N GLN A 52 13.33 -1.09 18.52
CA GLN A 52 12.50 -1.16 17.32
C GLN A 52 11.36 -2.17 17.44
N ASP A 53 10.21 -1.86 16.84
CA ASP A 53 9.09 -2.78 16.76
C ASP A 53 9.44 -4.00 15.90
N ARG A 54 9.10 -5.19 16.40
CA ARG A 54 9.32 -6.49 15.77
C ARG A 54 7.97 -7.15 15.52
N TYR A 55 7.84 -7.79 14.37
CA TYR A 55 6.59 -8.43 13.97
C TYR A 55 6.82 -9.60 13.01
N GLU A 56 5.87 -10.50 12.94
CA GLU A 56 5.82 -11.54 11.92
C GLU A 56 4.75 -11.19 10.90
N ILE A 57 5.06 -11.30 9.60
CA ILE A 57 4.08 -11.15 8.51
C ILE A 57 3.23 -12.41 8.45
N VAL A 58 3.90 -13.56 8.38
CA VAL A 58 3.26 -14.86 8.43
C VAL A 58 3.76 -15.56 9.70
N PRO A 59 2.86 -15.97 10.60
CA PRO A 59 3.26 -16.61 11.87
C PRO A 59 4.21 -17.78 11.67
N GLY A 60 5.37 -17.73 12.33
CA GLY A 60 6.41 -18.76 12.28
C GLY A 60 7.34 -18.73 11.05
N MET A 61 7.20 -17.75 10.14
CA MET A 61 8.04 -17.60 8.96
C MET A 61 9.17 -16.57 9.09
N GLY A 62 9.43 -16.11 10.31
CA GLY A 62 10.50 -15.16 10.59
C GLY A 62 10.02 -13.80 11.06
N GLU A 63 10.90 -13.12 11.76
CA GLU A 63 10.64 -11.82 12.38
C GLU A 63 11.15 -10.69 11.47
N SER A 64 10.32 -9.70 11.23
CA SER A 64 10.66 -8.45 10.57
C SER A 64 10.81 -7.33 11.59
N VAL A 65 11.54 -6.28 11.23
CA VAL A 65 11.82 -5.12 12.07
C VAL A 65 11.48 -3.85 11.32
N GLN A 66 10.87 -2.87 12.01
CA GLN A 66 10.60 -1.56 11.42
C GLN A 66 11.19 -0.43 12.27
N GLN A 67 11.50 0.70 11.63
CA GLN A 67 12.04 1.89 12.28
C GLN A 67 10.96 2.70 13.02
N ALA A 68 10.29 2.04 13.94
CA ALA A 68 9.25 2.60 14.80
C ALA A 68 9.28 1.95 16.18
N ILE A 69 8.70 2.59 17.16
CA ILE A 69 8.56 2.07 18.53
C ILE A 69 7.10 1.77 18.79
N LYS A 70 6.81 0.54 19.17
CA LYS A 70 5.46 0.11 19.49
C LYS A 70 4.89 0.90 20.69
N ASP A 71 3.67 1.41 20.53
CA ASP A 71 2.91 2.13 21.54
C ASP A 71 3.63 3.36 22.16
N ALA A 72 4.59 3.96 21.41
CA ALA A 72 5.22 5.18 21.85
C ALA A 72 4.20 6.31 22.09
N GLU A 73 4.49 7.19 23.02
CA GLU A 73 3.67 8.38 23.26
C GLU A 73 3.73 9.31 22.04
N ALA A 74 2.56 9.65 21.51
CA ALA A 74 2.45 10.51 20.34
C ALA A 74 2.79 11.97 20.68
N GLU A 75 3.52 12.64 19.78
CA GLU A 75 3.70 14.08 19.86
C GLU A 75 2.36 14.78 19.66
N PRO A 76 1.97 15.72 20.57
CA PRO A 76 0.68 16.38 20.48
C PRO A 76 0.54 17.26 19.24
N GLY A 77 -0.70 17.45 18.80
CA GLY A 77 -1.08 18.34 17.71
C GLY A 77 -1.66 17.63 16.49
N GLN A 78 -2.35 18.42 15.70
CA GLN A 78 -3.01 17.93 14.48
C GLN A 78 -2.00 17.64 13.37
N ARG A 79 -2.25 16.57 12.62
CA ARG A 79 -1.37 16.08 11.55
C ARG A 79 -2.14 15.76 10.28
N ALA A 80 -1.47 15.91 9.15
CA ALA A 80 -1.96 15.36 7.89
C ALA A 80 -1.93 13.83 7.93
N LEU A 81 -2.94 13.20 7.33
CA LEU A 81 -3.08 11.74 7.23
C LEU A 81 -2.65 11.27 5.85
N VAL A 82 -1.93 10.16 5.80
CA VAL A 82 -1.73 9.36 4.58
C VAL A 82 -2.29 7.96 4.82
N VAL A 83 -3.23 7.52 3.99
CA VAL A 83 -3.72 6.14 4.02
C VAL A 83 -2.94 5.31 3.02
N PHE A 84 -2.42 4.14 3.44
CA PHE A 84 -1.64 3.25 2.59
C PHE A 84 -2.36 1.93 2.37
N SER A 85 -2.47 1.50 1.10
CA SER A 85 -3.09 0.25 0.67
C SER A 85 -2.04 -0.68 0.05
N HIS A 86 -1.95 -1.91 0.56
CA HIS A 86 -0.99 -2.92 0.08
C HIS A 86 -1.35 -3.53 -1.28
N GLY A 87 -0.41 -4.22 -1.92
CA GLY A 87 -0.61 -4.96 -3.16
C GLY A 87 -1.49 -6.21 -3.00
N PHE A 88 -1.70 -6.95 -4.09
CA PHE A 88 -2.38 -8.24 -4.06
C PHE A 88 -1.55 -9.24 -3.26
N GLY A 89 -2.14 -9.92 -2.30
CA GLY A 89 -1.42 -10.85 -1.42
C GLY A 89 -0.38 -10.19 -0.52
N GLY A 90 -0.40 -8.85 -0.38
CA GLY A 90 0.44 -8.12 0.55
C GLY A 90 -0.14 -8.07 1.96
N GLU A 91 0.29 -7.09 2.75
CA GLU A 91 -0.25 -6.84 4.09
C GLU A 91 0.05 -5.38 4.49
N ARG A 92 -0.56 -4.89 5.56
CA ARG A 92 -0.49 -3.49 6.02
C ARG A 92 0.94 -2.99 6.32
N ARG A 93 1.90 -3.89 6.53
CA ARG A 93 3.32 -3.58 6.78
C ARG A 93 4.22 -3.84 5.58
N GLN A 94 3.64 -4.01 4.40
CA GLN A 94 4.38 -4.26 3.16
C GLN A 94 5.45 -3.21 2.87
N SER A 95 5.22 -1.96 3.24
CA SER A 95 6.08 -0.81 2.92
C SER A 95 6.35 0.05 4.15
N THR A 96 6.83 -0.56 5.26
CA THR A 96 7.06 0.17 6.51
C THR A 96 8.16 1.22 6.36
N PHE A 97 9.11 1.03 5.44
CA PHE A 97 10.12 2.04 5.12
C PHE A 97 9.48 3.38 4.72
N LEU A 98 8.44 3.34 3.87
CA LEU A 98 7.72 4.53 3.44
C LEU A 98 6.84 5.10 4.57
N CYS A 99 6.12 4.24 5.30
CA CYS A 99 5.28 4.64 6.42
C CYS A 99 6.09 5.34 7.52
N CYS A 100 7.23 4.74 7.91
CA CYS A 100 8.15 5.33 8.88
C CYS A 100 8.79 6.62 8.36
N HIS A 101 9.17 6.67 7.07
CA HIS A 101 9.72 7.87 6.47
C HIS A 101 8.73 9.04 6.54
N LEU A 102 7.49 8.85 6.09
CA LEU A 102 6.45 9.86 6.13
C LEU A 102 6.15 10.31 7.58
N ALA A 103 6.04 9.36 8.51
CA ALA A 103 5.81 9.69 9.93
C ALA A 103 6.96 10.50 10.52
N SER A 104 8.22 10.20 10.14
CA SER A 104 9.38 10.99 10.55
C SER A 104 9.35 12.44 10.06
N HIS A 105 8.63 12.70 8.97
CA HIS A 105 8.40 14.04 8.42
C HIS A 105 7.15 14.74 9.01
N GLY A 106 6.45 14.10 9.94
CA GLY A 106 5.35 14.72 10.67
C GLY A 106 3.95 14.31 10.21
N TYR A 107 3.82 13.37 9.29
CA TYR A 107 2.54 12.79 8.89
C TYR A 107 2.07 11.73 9.91
N VAL A 108 0.79 11.49 9.94
CA VAL A 108 0.22 10.24 10.44
C VAL A 108 -0.04 9.34 9.23
N VAL A 109 0.40 8.08 9.30
CA VAL A 109 0.17 7.09 8.23
C VAL A 109 -0.67 5.96 8.79
N ALA A 110 -1.74 5.58 8.11
CA ALA A 110 -2.58 4.44 8.48
C ALA A 110 -2.60 3.43 7.32
N ALA A 111 -2.24 2.19 7.59
CA ALA A 111 -2.33 1.10 6.62
C ALA A 111 -3.21 -0.03 7.16
N MET A 112 -4.06 -0.60 6.29
CA MET A 112 -4.97 -1.68 6.64
C MET A 112 -4.63 -2.97 5.90
N ASP A 113 -4.97 -4.11 6.50
CA ASP A 113 -5.11 -5.36 5.77
C ASP A 113 -6.46 -5.38 5.04
N HIS A 114 -6.43 -5.65 3.75
CA HIS A 114 -7.64 -6.00 3.02
C HIS A 114 -7.92 -7.48 3.23
N VAL A 115 -8.70 -7.80 4.25
CA VAL A 115 -8.97 -9.18 4.69
C VAL A 115 -9.54 -10.03 3.55
N GLY A 116 -9.03 -11.23 3.39
CA GLY A 116 -9.26 -12.13 2.26
C GLY A 116 -8.27 -11.90 1.10
N ASN A 117 -7.42 -10.85 1.16
CA ASN A 117 -6.42 -10.53 0.13
C ASN A 117 -5.02 -10.30 0.74
N THR A 118 -4.71 -10.91 1.85
CA THR A 118 -3.40 -10.86 2.48
C THR A 118 -2.54 -12.07 2.13
N ALA A 119 -1.24 -12.02 2.44
CA ALA A 119 -0.34 -13.17 2.28
C ALA A 119 -0.83 -14.40 3.06
N VAL A 120 -1.38 -14.18 4.25
CA VAL A 120 -1.95 -15.27 5.08
C VAL A 120 -3.19 -15.88 4.42
N ASP A 121 -4.08 -15.05 3.86
CA ASP A 121 -5.28 -15.51 3.15
C ASP A 121 -4.90 -16.33 1.89
N MET A 122 -3.88 -15.87 1.15
CA MET A 122 -3.35 -16.59 -0.01
C MET A 122 -2.81 -17.98 0.36
N LEU A 123 -2.05 -18.08 1.45
CA LEU A 123 -1.51 -19.34 1.95
C LEU A 123 -2.58 -20.29 2.48
N SER A 124 -3.70 -19.77 2.99
CA SER A 124 -4.85 -20.57 3.43
C SER A 124 -5.74 -21.06 2.27
N GLY A 125 -5.51 -20.58 1.05
CA GLY A 125 -6.30 -20.90 -0.14
C GLY A 125 -7.60 -20.09 -0.29
N GLU A 126 -7.84 -19.11 0.58
CA GLU A 126 -9.06 -18.28 0.53
C GLU A 126 -9.01 -17.19 -0.56
N GLY A 127 -7.82 -16.83 -1.02
CA GLY A 127 -7.59 -15.73 -1.96
C GLY A 127 -7.03 -16.18 -3.30
N ALA A 128 -7.63 -17.18 -3.98
CA ALA A 128 -7.09 -17.75 -5.21
C ALA A 128 -6.72 -16.68 -6.24
N ALA A 129 -5.43 -16.54 -6.52
CA ALA A 129 -4.93 -15.65 -7.56
C ALA A 129 -5.50 -16.09 -8.92
N GLY A 130 -6.11 -15.13 -9.65
CA GLY A 130 -6.63 -15.40 -10.99
C GLY A 130 -8.12 -15.75 -11.07
N ASP A 131 -8.82 -15.89 -9.95
CA ASP A 131 -10.28 -16.01 -9.97
C ASP A 131 -10.93 -14.63 -10.22
N PRO A 132 -11.63 -14.42 -11.35
CA PRO A 132 -12.25 -13.14 -11.68
C PRO A 132 -13.27 -12.68 -10.62
N GLU A 133 -14.01 -13.62 -9.98
CA GLU A 133 -15.00 -13.28 -8.96
C GLU A 133 -14.32 -12.75 -7.68
N VAL A 134 -13.15 -13.29 -7.35
CA VAL A 134 -12.31 -12.81 -6.24
C VAL A 134 -11.81 -11.40 -6.51
N ILE A 135 -11.31 -11.14 -7.72
CA ILE A 135 -10.84 -9.79 -8.12
C ILE A 135 -12.00 -8.79 -8.09
N GLU A 136 -13.16 -9.16 -8.62
CA GLU A 136 -14.34 -8.27 -8.63
C GLU A 136 -14.79 -7.91 -7.21
N ARG A 137 -14.78 -8.88 -6.28
CA ARG A 137 -15.06 -8.63 -4.86
C ARG A 137 -14.10 -7.61 -4.25
N PHE A 138 -12.80 -7.70 -4.55
CA PHE A 138 -11.81 -6.74 -4.04
C PHE A 138 -11.89 -5.38 -4.71
N ILE A 139 -12.26 -5.31 -5.99
CA ILE A 139 -12.59 -4.04 -6.67
C ILE A 139 -13.68 -3.27 -5.93
N GLN A 140 -14.66 -3.97 -5.36
CA GLN A 140 -15.74 -3.37 -4.61
C GLN A 140 -15.36 -3.05 -3.15
N SER A 141 -14.64 -3.95 -2.46
CA SER A 141 -14.39 -3.82 -1.02
C SER A 141 -13.24 -2.88 -0.67
N ARG A 142 -12.12 -2.91 -1.41
CA ARG A 142 -10.89 -2.18 -1.02
C ARG A 142 -11.05 -0.66 -0.93
N PRO A 143 -11.76 0.04 -1.84
CA PRO A 143 -12.03 1.47 -1.67
C PRO A 143 -12.89 1.77 -0.43
N CYS A 144 -13.85 0.88 -0.10
CA CYS A 144 -14.67 1.01 1.10
C CYS A 144 -13.83 0.83 2.38
N ASP A 145 -12.85 -0.10 2.37
CA ASP A 145 -11.93 -0.29 3.50
C ASP A 145 -11.09 0.98 3.74
N ALA A 146 -10.55 1.57 2.68
CA ALA A 146 -9.79 2.82 2.78
C ALA A 146 -10.64 3.97 3.34
N SER A 147 -11.86 4.15 2.84
CA SER A 147 -12.79 5.18 3.34
C SER A 147 -13.17 4.94 4.79
N PHE A 148 -13.41 3.69 5.19
CA PHE A 148 -13.69 3.33 6.58
C PHE A 148 -12.51 3.66 7.52
N VAL A 149 -11.27 3.38 7.09
CA VAL A 149 -10.07 3.78 7.88
C VAL A 149 -10.01 5.29 8.04
N ILE A 150 -10.30 6.07 6.99
CA ILE A 150 -10.38 7.54 7.09
C ILE A 150 -11.45 7.95 8.12
N ASP A 151 -12.62 7.30 8.13
CA ASP A 151 -13.70 7.57 9.10
C ASP A 151 -13.21 7.34 10.53
N GLN A 152 -12.55 6.21 10.81
CA GLN A 152 -12.03 5.88 12.13
C GLN A 152 -10.95 6.86 12.59
N MET A 153 -10.06 7.26 11.69
CA MET A 153 -9.01 8.24 11.98
C MET A 153 -9.59 9.61 12.31
N LEU A 154 -10.56 10.09 11.54
CA LEU A 154 -11.25 11.36 11.77
C LEU A 154 -12.14 11.34 13.03
N ALA A 155 -12.70 10.19 13.37
CA ALA A 155 -13.44 9.98 14.62
C ALA A 155 -12.54 9.91 15.87
N GLY A 156 -11.22 10.01 15.71
CA GLY A 156 -10.24 9.98 16.81
C GLY A 156 -10.06 8.60 17.45
N GLN A 157 -10.46 7.52 16.79
CA GLN A 157 -10.34 6.15 17.31
C GLN A 157 -8.89 5.70 17.49
N SER A 158 -7.94 6.36 16.82
CA SER A 158 -6.50 6.14 17.00
C SER A 158 -5.90 6.86 18.21
N GLY A 159 -6.65 7.82 18.82
CA GLY A 159 -6.14 8.74 19.82
C GLY A 159 -5.21 9.82 19.26
N LEU A 160 -5.17 9.99 17.92
CA LEU A 160 -4.41 11.02 17.22
C LEU A 160 -5.35 12.06 16.62
N GLU A 161 -4.87 13.30 16.52
CA GLU A 161 -5.64 14.40 15.92
C GLU A 161 -5.27 14.55 14.43
N ILE A 162 -6.25 14.39 13.56
CA ILE A 162 -6.08 14.50 12.09
C ILE A 162 -6.63 15.84 11.60
N ILE A 163 -5.93 16.46 10.65
CA ILE A 163 -6.43 17.64 9.93
C ILE A 163 -7.37 17.15 8.82
N PRO A 164 -8.69 17.41 8.88
CA PRO A 164 -9.66 16.79 7.97
C PRO A 164 -9.45 17.13 6.49
N ASP A 165 -8.91 18.31 6.20
CA ASP A 165 -8.66 18.77 4.83
C ASP A 165 -7.24 18.41 4.31
N GLN A 166 -6.48 17.61 5.05
CA GLN A 166 -5.12 17.19 4.69
C GLN A 166 -4.99 15.67 4.72
N ILE A 167 -5.73 15.00 3.84
CA ILE A 167 -5.72 13.55 3.69
C ILE A 167 -5.14 13.19 2.32
N GLY A 168 -4.07 12.42 2.32
CA GLY A 168 -3.49 11.79 1.14
C GLY A 168 -3.74 10.29 1.13
N MET A 169 -3.59 9.67 -0.03
CA MET A 169 -3.62 8.22 -0.16
C MET A 169 -2.47 7.72 -1.03
N SER A 170 -1.91 6.59 -0.64
CA SER A 170 -0.87 5.88 -1.38
C SER A 170 -1.16 4.39 -1.38
N GLY A 171 -0.51 3.66 -2.26
CA GLY A 171 -0.59 2.21 -2.29
C GLY A 171 0.19 1.64 -3.44
N HIS A 172 0.60 0.38 -3.29
CA HIS A 172 1.42 -0.32 -4.26
C HIS A 172 0.58 -1.32 -5.06
N SER A 173 0.84 -1.45 -6.37
CA SER A 173 0.23 -2.48 -7.21
C SER A 173 -1.31 -2.39 -7.20
N PHE A 174 -2.02 -3.41 -6.70
CA PHE A 174 -3.46 -3.34 -6.47
C PHE A 174 -3.83 -2.23 -5.48
N GLY A 175 -2.96 -1.92 -4.49
CA GLY A 175 -3.13 -0.76 -3.61
C GLY A 175 -3.00 0.58 -4.35
N GLY A 176 -2.17 0.66 -5.37
CA GLY A 176 -2.11 1.80 -6.29
C GLY A 176 -3.40 1.98 -7.08
N TRP A 177 -3.98 0.87 -7.58
CA TRP A 177 -5.32 0.85 -8.16
C TRP A 177 -6.38 1.32 -7.13
N THR A 178 -6.33 0.77 -5.91
CA THR A 178 -7.23 1.15 -4.82
C THR A 178 -7.13 2.65 -4.54
N THR A 179 -5.91 3.20 -4.53
CA THR A 179 -5.67 4.64 -4.39
C THR A 179 -6.42 5.44 -5.45
N LEU A 180 -6.26 5.11 -6.73
CA LEU A 180 -6.94 5.78 -7.85
C LEU A 180 -8.45 5.60 -7.79
N LYS A 181 -8.94 4.40 -7.45
CA LYS A 181 -10.37 4.13 -7.34
C LYS A 181 -11.01 4.87 -6.17
N THR A 182 -10.33 4.97 -5.03
CA THR A 182 -10.85 5.71 -3.88
C THR A 182 -10.95 7.22 -4.17
N LEU A 183 -10.12 7.80 -5.05
CA LEU A 183 -10.30 9.18 -5.51
C LEU A 183 -11.65 9.42 -6.18
N GLU A 184 -12.23 8.40 -6.84
CA GLU A 184 -13.53 8.51 -7.49
C GLU A 184 -14.69 8.51 -6.47
N THR A 185 -14.50 7.89 -5.32
CA THR A 185 -15.57 7.59 -4.36
C THR A 185 -15.48 8.40 -3.05
N ASP A 186 -14.30 8.96 -2.74
CA ASP A 186 -14.05 9.70 -1.49
C ASP A 186 -13.41 11.07 -1.76
N GLU A 187 -14.19 12.13 -1.58
CA GLU A 187 -13.75 13.51 -1.85
C GLU A 187 -12.81 14.08 -0.78
N ARG A 188 -12.63 13.39 0.34
CA ARG A 188 -11.73 13.81 1.41
C ARG A 188 -10.26 13.70 1.04
N ILE A 189 -9.92 12.84 0.06
CA ILE A 189 -8.54 12.66 -0.40
C ILE A 189 -8.13 13.86 -1.24
N LYS A 190 -7.03 14.52 -0.85
CA LYS A 190 -6.52 15.76 -1.45
C LYS A 190 -5.24 15.58 -2.27
N ALA A 191 -4.56 14.44 -2.13
CA ALA A 191 -3.36 14.08 -2.92
C ALA A 191 -3.26 12.57 -3.03
N ALA A 192 -2.70 12.07 -4.12
CA ALA A 192 -2.54 10.64 -4.34
C ALA A 192 -1.13 10.28 -4.84
N LEU A 193 -0.63 9.15 -4.33
CA LEU A 193 0.69 8.59 -4.66
C LEU A 193 0.54 7.10 -5.02
N PRO A 194 0.03 6.74 -6.21
CA PRO A 194 0.02 5.36 -6.68
C PRO A 194 1.45 4.90 -7.03
N LEU A 195 1.87 3.78 -6.43
CA LEU A 195 3.16 3.13 -6.63
C LEU A 195 2.95 1.90 -7.52
N ALA A 196 3.58 1.87 -8.70
CA ALA A 196 3.42 0.80 -9.70
C ALA A 196 1.96 0.28 -9.78
N PRO A 197 0.97 1.14 -10.04
CA PRO A 197 -0.45 0.78 -9.91
C PRO A 197 -0.89 -0.25 -10.94
N ALA A 198 -1.74 -1.18 -10.54
CA ALA A 198 -2.49 -2.06 -11.44
C ALA A 198 -3.63 -1.32 -12.14
N GLY A 199 -4.21 -1.91 -13.19
CA GLY A 199 -5.45 -1.42 -13.83
C GLY A 199 -5.27 -0.54 -15.05
N GLY A 200 -4.12 -0.60 -15.71
CA GLY A 200 -3.93 -0.02 -17.04
C GLY A 200 -4.28 -1.00 -18.14
N PHE A 201 -4.81 -0.51 -19.26
CA PHE A 201 -5.00 -1.32 -20.45
C PHE A 201 -3.66 -1.62 -21.15
N THR A 202 -3.49 -2.87 -21.54
CA THR A 202 -2.35 -3.32 -22.36
C THR A 202 -2.86 -4.13 -23.55
N GLU A 203 -1.98 -4.44 -24.51
CA GLU A 203 -2.34 -5.28 -25.65
C GLU A 203 -2.66 -6.73 -25.23
N ILE A 204 -2.05 -7.18 -24.12
CA ILE A 204 -2.22 -8.53 -23.59
C ILE A 204 -3.49 -8.60 -22.73
N ASP A 205 -3.85 -7.50 -22.04
CA ASP A 205 -5.02 -7.42 -21.13
C ASP A 205 -5.95 -6.27 -21.55
N ALA A 206 -6.48 -6.36 -22.78
CA ALA A 206 -7.44 -5.38 -23.32
C ALA A 206 -8.82 -5.46 -22.61
N ASP A 207 -9.08 -6.56 -21.91
CA ASP A 207 -10.35 -6.83 -21.24
C ASP A 207 -10.28 -6.72 -19.71
N SER A 208 -9.18 -6.21 -19.18
CA SER A 208 -8.91 -6.07 -17.74
C SER A 208 -10.11 -5.50 -16.97
N VAL A 209 -10.64 -6.29 -16.04
CA VAL A 209 -11.73 -5.88 -15.14
C VAL A 209 -11.30 -4.69 -14.28
N MET A 210 -10.06 -4.69 -13.82
CA MET A 210 -9.48 -3.60 -13.04
C MET A 210 -9.38 -2.30 -13.85
N ALA A 211 -8.93 -2.39 -15.11
CA ALA A 211 -8.82 -1.22 -15.98
C ALA A 211 -10.20 -0.63 -16.34
N LYS A 212 -11.18 -1.49 -16.58
CA LYS A 212 -12.59 -1.09 -16.84
C LYS A 212 -13.25 -0.44 -15.62
N ALA A 213 -12.86 -0.84 -14.41
CA ALA A 213 -13.40 -0.29 -13.17
C ALA A 213 -12.84 1.11 -12.83
N LEU A 214 -11.71 1.55 -13.43
CA LEU A 214 -11.17 2.89 -13.28
C LEU A 214 -11.74 3.85 -14.32
N ASN A 215 -12.53 4.82 -13.87
CA ASN A 215 -13.20 5.80 -14.75
C ASN A 215 -12.53 7.17 -14.75
N PHE A 216 -11.69 7.49 -13.75
CA PHE A 216 -11.01 8.79 -13.58
C PHE A 216 -11.98 9.99 -13.61
N THR A 217 -13.12 9.84 -12.92
CA THR A 217 -14.26 10.78 -13.03
C THR A 217 -14.36 11.81 -11.92
N TRP A 218 -13.34 11.91 -11.05
CA TRP A 218 -13.37 12.98 -10.05
C TRP A 218 -13.27 14.37 -10.68
N LYS A 219 -14.12 15.30 -10.21
CA LYS A 219 -14.28 16.66 -10.78
C LYS A 219 -13.47 17.73 -10.05
N ARG A 220 -12.71 17.34 -9.03
CA ARG A 220 -11.88 18.23 -8.23
C ARG A 220 -10.43 18.13 -8.67
N GLU A 221 -9.64 19.17 -8.43
CA GLU A 221 -8.20 19.12 -8.63
C GLU A 221 -7.56 18.31 -7.49
N VAL A 222 -7.00 17.16 -7.84
CA VAL A 222 -6.23 16.29 -6.92
C VAL A 222 -4.89 16.02 -7.58
N PRO A 223 -3.77 16.49 -7.01
CA PRO A 223 -2.45 16.14 -7.54
C PRO A 223 -2.20 14.64 -7.38
N VAL A 224 -1.81 14.00 -8.48
CA VAL A 224 -1.46 12.58 -8.53
C VAL A 224 -0.02 12.43 -8.98
N LEU A 225 0.81 11.83 -8.13
CA LEU A 225 2.20 11.48 -8.43
C LEU A 225 2.31 9.96 -8.61
N TYR A 226 2.48 9.52 -9.85
CA TYR A 226 2.81 8.13 -10.14
C TYR A 226 4.31 7.90 -9.91
N ILE A 227 4.67 6.88 -9.14
CA ILE A 227 6.04 6.36 -9.11
C ILE A 227 5.99 4.93 -9.66
N VAL A 228 6.71 4.71 -10.75
CA VAL A 228 6.67 3.44 -11.49
C VAL A 228 8.08 2.89 -11.68
N ALA A 229 8.22 1.58 -11.86
CA ALA A 229 9.49 0.90 -12.02
C ALA A 229 9.78 0.62 -13.52
N GLU A 230 11.01 0.89 -13.96
CA GLU A 230 11.40 0.70 -15.36
C GLU A 230 11.30 -0.76 -15.82
N LEU A 231 11.72 -1.68 -14.94
CA LEU A 231 11.80 -3.12 -15.21
C LEU A 231 10.61 -3.91 -14.65
N ASP A 232 9.46 -3.25 -14.45
CA ASP A 232 8.26 -3.92 -13.96
C ASP A 232 7.75 -4.94 -15.00
N SER A 233 8.00 -6.22 -14.74
CA SER A 233 7.58 -7.33 -15.60
C SER A 233 6.16 -7.83 -15.26
N ILE A 234 5.61 -7.44 -14.09
CA ILE A 234 4.27 -7.83 -13.67
C ILE A 234 3.23 -6.86 -14.22
N LEU A 235 3.51 -5.56 -14.09
CA LEU A 235 2.64 -4.48 -14.56
C LEU A 235 3.43 -3.56 -15.51
N PRO A 236 3.48 -3.88 -16.81
CA PRO A 236 4.31 -3.16 -17.77
C PRO A 236 4.00 -1.67 -17.82
N LEU A 237 5.03 -0.84 -18.03
CA LEU A 237 4.94 0.63 -18.14
C LEU A 237 3.86 1.11 -19.12
N LYS A 238 3.52 0.31 -20.13
CA LYS A 238 2.47 0.64 -21.10
C LYS A 238 1.09 0.78 -20.44
N GLY A 239 0.76 -0.12 -19.51
CA GLY A 239 -0.48 -0.01 -18.73
C GLY A 239 -0.48 1.22 -17.80
N MET A 240 0.67 1.54 -17.22
CA MET A 240 0.81 2.74 -16.38
C MET A 240 0.70 4.02 -17.20
N GLN A 241 1.24 4.02 -18.43
CA GLN A 241 1.07 5.13 -19.39
C GLN A 241 -0.40 5.32 -19.78
N ASP A 242 -1.17 4.24 -19.98
CA ASP A 242 -2.61 4.31 -20.23
C ASP A 242 -3.34 5.00 -19.09
N MET A 243 -3.11 4.55 -17.84
CA MET A 243 -3.71 5.18 -16.65
C MET A 243 -3.32 6.64 -16.52
N PHE A 244 -2.04 6.97 -16.71
CA PHE A 244 -1.56 8.34 -16.68
C PHE A 244 -2.27 9.21 -17.72
N ASN A 245 -2.46 8.73 -18.95
CA ASN A 245 -3.14 9.48 -20.01
C ASN A 245 -4.62 9.75 -19.68
N ARG A 246 -5.30 8.80 -19.03
CA ARG A 246 -6.71 8.94 -18.62
C ARG A 246 -6.90 9.78 -17.36
N ASN A 247 -5.87 9.87 -16.49
CA ASN A 247 -5.95 10.61 -15.25
C ASN A 247 -6.11 12.13 -15.50
N PRO A 248 -7.04 12.84 -14.83
CA PRO A 248 -7.13 14.30 -14.89
C PRO A 248 -5.87 14.99 -14.35
N ASP A 249 -5.59 16.20 -14.82
CA ASP A 249 -4.55 17.05 -14.23
C ASP A 249 -4.98 17.61 -12.84
N PRO A 250 -4.01 17.94 -11.95
CA PRO A 250 -2.56 17.86 -12.14
C PRO A 250 -2.00 16.46 -11.86
N LYS A 251 -1.11 15.98 -12.73
CA LYS A 251 -0.48 14.67 -12.61
C LYS A 251 1.01 14.72 -12.99
N THR A 252 1.79 13.86 -12.36
CA THR A 252 3.23 13.73 -12.62
C THR A 252 3.61 12.25 -12.56
N THR A 253 4.60 11.84 -13.34
CA THR A 253 5.17 10.49 -13.26
C THR A 253 6.66 10.56 -13.01
N VAL A 254 7.13 9.70 -12.11
CA VAL A 254 8.54 9.41 -11.86
C VAL A 254 8.79 7.96 -12.22
N VAL A 255 9.78 7.70 -13.07
CA VAL A 255 10.23 6.36 -13.41
C VAL A 255 11.51 6.06 -12.63
N LEU A 256 11.48 5.02 -11.81
CA LEU A 256 12.66 4.53 -11.11
C LEU A 256 13.44 3.61 -12.04
N LEU A 257 14.65 4.03 -12.40
CA LEU A 257 15.52 3.25 -13.28
C LEU A 257 16.10 2.04 -12.53
N ASN A 258 16.25 0.92 -13.24
CA ASN A 258 16.75 -0.35 -12.68
C ASN A 258 15.91 -0.89 -11.51
N ALA A 259 14.67 -0.45 -11.36
CA ALA A 259 13.72 -0.95 -10.37
C ALA A 259 12.68 -1.86 -11.03
N ASP A 260 12.21 -2.85 -10.32
CA ASP A 260 11.08 -3.71 -10.68
C ASP A 260 9.88 -3.52 -9.76
N HIS A 261 8.85 -4.35 -9.94
CA HIS A 261 7.59 -4.27 -9.21
C HIS A 261 7.73 -4.32 -7.68
N PHE A 262 8.73 -5.02 -7.15
CA PHE A 262 8.89 -5.27 -5.71
C PHE A 262 9.75 -4.24 -5.00
N HIS A 263 10.35 -3.29 -5.70
CA HIS A 263 11.16 -2.22 -5.11
C HIS A 263 10.35 -1.24 -4.23
N PHE A 264 9.05 -1.41 -4.15
CA PHE A 264 8.16 -0.65 -3.27
C PHE A 264 7.84 -1.37 -1.96
N ASN A 265 8.40 -2.56 -1.73
CA ASN A 265 8.17 -3.39 -0.55
C ASN A 265 9.39 -3.37 0.38
N ASP A 266 9.14 -3.66 1.66
CA ASP A 266 10.22 -3.98 2.60
C ASP A 266 10.87 -5.32 2.22
N ALA A 267 12.13 -5.50 2.65
CA ALA A 267 12.85 -6.77 2.53
C ALA A 267 12.77 -7.38 1.09
N ILE A 268 13.10 -6.55 0.11
CA ILE A 268 12.90 -6.83 -1.31
C ILE A 268 13.42 -8.21 -1.76
N GLU A 269 14.59 -8.65 -1.26
CA GLU A 269 15.17 -9.95 -1.63
C GLU A 269 14.28 -11.11 -1.15
N GLN A 270 13.79 -11.04 0.10
CA GLN A 270 12.89 -12.06 0.64
C GLN A 270 11.51 -12.02 -0.05
N THR A 271 11.06 -10.84 -0.45
CA THR A 271 9.81 -10.68 -1.20
C THR A 271 9.91 -11.33 -2.56
N HIS A 272 11.03 -11.17 -3.28
CA HIS A 272 11.29 -11.85 -4.54
C HIS A 272 11.30 -13.39 -4.37
N ASP A 273 12.01 -13.90 -3.36
CA ASP A 273 12.07 -15.33 -3.09
C ASP A 273 10.70 -15.91 -2.72
N GLY A 274 9.95 -15.21 -1.88
CA GLY A 274 8.60 -15.59 -1.50
C GLY A 274 7.64 -15.62 -2.71
N TYR A 275 7.71 -14.61 -3.57
CA TYR A 275 6.91 -14.55 -4.79
C TYR A 275 7.25 -15.69 -5.77
N LYS A 276 8.53 -15.97 -5.99
CA LYS A 276 8.99 -17.12 -6.80
C LYS A 276 8.46 -18.44 -6.25
N LEU A 277 8.47 -18.61 -4.93
CA LEU A 277 7.94 -19.80 -4.28
C LEU A 277 6.41 -19.94 -4.52
N ILE A 278 5.65 -18.86 -4.36
CA ILE A 278 4.20 -18.86 -4.60
C ILE A 278 3.89 -19.16 -6.06
N LEU A 279 4.59 -18.52 -7.00
CA LEU A 279 4.42 -18.80 -8.44
C LEU A 279 4.78 -20.26 -8.78
N GLY A 280 5.83 -20.81 -8.15
CA GLY A 280 6.18 -22.22 -8.30
C GLY A 280 5.08 -23.17 -7.85
N MET A 281 4.47 -22.90 -6.68
CA MET A 281 3.33 -23.68 -6.16
C MET A 281 2.10 -23.58 -7.06
N LEU A 282 1.81 -22.39 -7.59
CA LEU A 282 0.70 -22.19 -8.51
C LEU A 282 0.95 -22.89 -9.84
N ALA A 283 2.19 -22.90 -10.36
CA ALA A 283 2.55 -23.54 -11.60
C ALA A 283 2.41 -25.08 -11.56
N GLU A 284 2.53 -25.71 -10.39
CA GLU A 284 2.32 -27.17 -10.24
C GLU A 284 0.88 -27.61 -10.53
N GLY A 285 -0.08 -26.69 -10.41
CA GLY A 285 -1.51 -26.93 -10.71
C GLY A 285 -1.98 -26.46 -12.09
N MET A 286 -1.10 -25.82 -12.88
CA MET A 286 -1.44 -25.20 -14.16
C MET A 286 -1.24 -26.16 -15.34
N ASP A 287 -1.97 -25.90 -16.46
CA ASP A 287 -1.69 -26.55 -17.75
C ASP A 287 -0.30 -26.13 -18.29
N GLU A 288 0.16 -26.87 -19.30
CA GLU A 288 1.54 -26.76 -19.81
C GLU A 288 1.83 -25.37 -20.44
N ASP A 289 0.85 -24.75 -21.09
CA ASP A 289 1.00 -23.44 -21.73
C ASP A 289 1.07 -22.32 -20.67
N THR A 290 0.23 -22.37 -19.65
CA THR A 290 0.22 -21.42 -18.52
C THR A 290 1.48 -21.58 -17.66
N ARG A 291 1.96 -22.82 -17.47
CA ARG A 291 3.24 -23.10 -16.78
C ARG A 291 4.41 -22.47 -17.51
N HIS A 292 4.50 -22.61 -18.82
CA HIS A 292 5.60 -22.06 -19.63
C HIS A 292 5.61 -20.51 -19.57
N SER A 293 4.43 -19.89 -19.61
CA SER A 293 4.30 -18.42 -19.42
C SER A 293 4.79 -17.97 -18.03
N THR A 294 4.41 -18.70 -16.97
CA THR A 294 4.82 -18.41 -15.60
C THR A 294 6.32 -18.62 -15.40
N GLU A 295 6.91 -19.70 -15.94
CA GLU A 295 8.35 -19.96 -15.90
C GLU A 295 9.15 -18.87 -16.63
N THR A 296 8.63 -18.34 -17.73
CA THR A 296 9.23 -17.23 -18.46
C THR A 296 9.24 -15.95 -17.64
N MET A 297 8.15 -15.66 -16.91
CA MET A 297 8.08 -14.54 -15.95
C MET A 297 9.04 -14.71 -14.76
N MET A 298 9.30 -15.96 -14.32
CA MET A 298 10.22 -16.25 -13.21
C MET A 298 11.71 -16.16 -13.62
N ALA A 299 12.01 -16.27 -14.90
CA ALA A 299 13.39 -16.27 -15.43
C ALA A 299 13.91 -14.86 -15.79
N GLY A 300 13.03 -13.85 -15.83
CA GLY A 300 13.38 -12.43 -16.06
C GLY A 300 13.63 -11.72 -14.77
#